data_1feac6406e3cca61bd2a39337ebd7f5d
#
_entry.id   1feac6406e3cca61bd2a39337ebd7f5d
#
_cell.length_a   1.000
_cell.length_b   1.000
_cell.length_c   1.000
_cell.angle_alpha   90.00
_cell.angle_beta   90.00
_cell.angle_gamma   90.00
#
_symmetry.space_group_name_H-M   'P 1'
#
loop_
_entity.id
_entity.type
_entity.pdbx_description
1 polymer ?
#
loop_
_entity_poly.entity_id
_entity_poly.type
_entity_poly.pdbx_seq_one_letter_code
_entity_poly.pdbx_strand_id
1 'polypeptide(L)'
;MKSPALGRTLVAAFALAALALGGPVRAAERVINIYNWSDYIDPKVLDDFTKETGIKVVYDTYDSNEVLETKLLAGKSGYDVVAPSGPFLQRLIKAGVFQPLDKSKLTNLGNVWPDIAARLQAYDPGNVFAVDYMWGTTGIGFNAGMVRERLGNEAALNSWSLVLNPSTMNKLKECGVMMIDSPEDLIPSILPFFGPKMDPKRWDDISKVTDALYKVRGSVRKFHSSEYINALANGDICVAVGYSGDVLQARKRAEEAKNDVKIEYVIPKEGAEMWFDTFAIPKDAPHAADAHVFLNYMLRPEVAAANTNFVSYASGNLPAKKLVKPEILANPGIYPDDATLQRLVVNTAWPDNTQRFVTRLWTRIRTGR
;
A
#
# COMPACT_ATOMS: atom_id res chain seq x y z
N MET A 1 -28.26 62.31 -68.77
CA MET A 1 -26.83 62.52 -69.17
C MET A 1 -25.94 62.09 -68.00
N LYS A 2 -25.08 61.08 -68.21
CA LYS A 2 -23.81 60.78 -67.54
C LYS A 2 -23.85 60.21 -66.10
N SER A 3 -23.76 58.89 -66.05
CA SER A 3 -22.94 58.14 -65.00
C SER A 3 -21.55 58.76 -64.84
N PRO A 4 -20.83 58.45 -63.71
CA PRO A 4 -20.04 57.22 -63.70
C PRO A 4 -19.88 56.55 -62.28
N ALA A 5 -19.82 55.28 -62.36
CA ALA A 5 -18.92 54.33 -61.74
C ALA A 5 -17.87 54.80 -60.68
N LEU A 6 -18.08 54.40 -59.43
CA LEU A 6 -17.02 54.18 -58.40
C LEU A 6 -17.56 53.15 -57.36
N GLY A 7 -16.98 51.98 -57.29
CA GLY A 7 -17.43 51.01 -56.29
C GLY A 7 -16.99 49.58 -56.53
N ARG A 8 -15.72 49.34 -56.91
CA ARG A 8 -15.20 47.97 -57.02
C ARG A 8 -13.72 47.90 -56.65
N THR A 9 -13.36 48.23 -55.42
CA THR A 9 -11.97 48.00 -54.94
C THR A 9 -11.82 47.98 -53.43
N LEU A 10 -12.82 47.55 -52.66
CA LEU A 10 -12.71 47.51 -51.17
C LEU A 10 -13.12 46.15 -50.53
N VAL A 11 -13.21 45.06 -51.29
CA VAL A 11 -13.59 43.77 -50.77
C VAL A 11 -12.41 42.76 -50.65
N ALA A 12 -11.26 43.09 -51.26
CA ALA A 12 -10.11 42.14 -51.26
C ALA A 12 -9.11 42.31 -50.13
N ALA A 13 -9.24 43.28 -49.22
CA ALA A 13 -8.28 43.52 -48.12
C ALA A 13 -8.68 42.92 -46.77
N PHE A 14 -9.88 42.38 -46.60
CA PHE A 14 -10.35 41.82 -45.31
C PHE A 14 -10.17 40.30 -45.19
N ALA A 15 -9.82 39.61 -46.25
CA ALA A 15 -9.67 38.15 -46.25
C ALA A 15 -8.27 37.64 -45.85
N LEU A 16 -7.24 38.49 -45.76
CA LEU A 16 -5.86 38.09 -45.39
C LEU A 16 -5.47 38.40 -43.93
N ALA A 17 -6.30 39.09 -43.16
CA ALA A 17 -5.99 39.39 -41.74
C ALA A 17 -6.50 38.34 -40.73
N ALA A 18 -7.27 37.33 -41.15
CA ALA A 18 -7.84 36.32 -40.27
C ALA A 18 -6.94 35.08 -40.06
N LEU A 19 -5.79 34.96 -40.70
CA LEU A 19 -4.89 33.81 -40.63
C LEU A 19 -3.68 34.00 -39.70
N ALA A 20 -3.54 35.12 -39.01
CA ALA A 20 -2.36 35.43 -38.19
C ALA A 20 -2.61 35.40 -36.67
N LEU A 21 -3.77 34.92 -36.18
CA LEU A 21 -4.07 34.80 -34.75
C LEU A 21 -4.06 33.37 -34.25
N GLY A 22 -3.47 32.43 -34.98
CA GLY A 22 -3.10 31.12 -34.47
C GLY A 22 -1.84 31.24 -33.62
N GLY A 23 -1.95 31.86 -32.43
CA GLY A 23 -0.91 31.69 -31.40
C GLY A 23 -0.73 30.20 -31.13
N PRO A 24 0.47 29.75 -30.76
CA PRO A 24 0.68 28.34 -30.42
C PRO A 24 -0.34 27.95 -29.36
N VAL A 25 -1.27 27.07 -29.71
CA VAL A 25 -2.12 26.39 -28.70
C VAL A 25 -1.15 25.68 -27.79
N ARG A 26 -0.85 26.29 -26.65
CA ARG A 26 -0.05 25.67 -25.61
C ARG A 26 -0.84 24.44 -25.20
N ALA A 27 -0.34 23.25 -25.57
CA ALA A 27 -0.95 21.99 -25.12
C ALA A 27 -1.15 22.09 -23.61
N ALA A 28 -2.38 21.83 -23.15
CA ALA A 28 -2.66 21.82 -21.73
C ALA A 28 -1.62 20.91 -21.04
N GLU A 29 -1.04 21.40 -19.96
CA GLU A 29 -0.07 20.62 -19.17
C GLU A 29 -0.76 19.31 -18.74
N ARG A 30 -0.19 18.18 -19.14
CA ARG A 30 -0.72 16.86 -18.75
C ARG A 30 -0.37 16.61 -17.29
N VAL A 31 -1.34 16.24 -16.50
CA VAL A 31 -1.19 16.01 -15.06
C VAL A 31 -1.85 14.69 -14.69
N ILE A 32 -1.27 14.00 -13.73
CA ILE A 32 -1.85 12.81 -13.10
C ILE A 32 -1.83 12.99 -11.58
N ASN A 33 -2.97 12.69 -10.92
CA ASN A 33 -3.12 12.77 -9.47
C ASN A 33 -3.08 11.36 -8.89
N ILE A 34 -2.08 11.07 -8.09
CA ILE A 34 -1.86 9.75 -7.49
C ILE A 34 -2.12 9.84 -5.98
N TYR A 35 -2.87 8.89 -5.43
CA TYR A 35 -3.08 8.74 -4.00
C TYR A 35 -2.61 7.36 -3.56
N ASN A 36 -1.49 7.32 -2.86
CA ASN A 36 -0.78 6.10 -2.48
C ASN A 36 -0.46 6.10 -0.99
N TRP A 37 0.04 5.00 -0.50
CA TRP A 37 0.53 4.85 0.87
C TRP A 37 1.73 5.76 1.15
N SER A 38 1.87 6.18 2.41
CA SER A 38 3.07 6.88 2.87
C SER A 38 4.30 5.98 2.73
N ASP A 39 5.44 6.56 2.34
CA ASP A 39 6.74 5.86 2.23
C ASP A 39 6.73 4.62 1.28
N TYR A 40 5.93 4.63 0.21
CA TYR A 40 5.61 3.43 -0.57
C TYR A 40 5.97 3.50 -2.06
N ILE A 41 6.76 4.47 -2.47
CA ILE A 41 7.29 4.60 -3.85
C ILE A 41 8.67 5.26 -3.82
N ASP A 42 9.55 4.89 -4.75
CA ASP A 42 10.78 5.62 -4.99
C ASP A 42 10.46 6.97 -5.68
N PRO A 43 10.76 8.11 -5.06
CA PRO A 43 10.51 9.42 -5.68
C PRO A 43 11.17 9.57 -7.05
N LYS A 44 12.34 8.91 -7.25
CA LYS A 44 13.02 8.92 -8.54
C LYS A 44 12.19 8.30 -9.65
N VAL A 45 11.37 7.29 -9.36
CA VAL A 45 10.46 6.68 -10.34
C VAL A 45 9.44 7.69 -10.85
N LEU A 46 8.92 8.57 -9.98
CA LEU A 46 7.98 9.62 -10.36
C LEU A 46 8.65 10.70 -11.22
N ASP A 47 9.88 11.09 -10.86
CA ASP A 47 10.68 12.05 -11.62
C ASP A 47 11.00 11.52 -13.02
N ASP A 48 11.42 10.26 -13.11
CA ASP A 48 11.77 9.62 -14.38
C ASP A 48 10.52 9.43 -15.27
N PHE A 49 9.37 9.09 -14.69
CA PHE A 49 8.08 9.06 -15.39
C PHE A 49 7.75 10.42 -16.00
N THR A 50 7.87 11.49 -15.22
CA THR A 50 7.60 12.85 -15.70
C THR A 50 8.55 13.26 -16.82
N LYS A 51 9.86 12.96 -16.69
CA LYS A 51 10.88 13.25 -17.71
C LYS A 51 10.60 12.51 -19.03
N GLU A 52 10.18 11.24 -18.94
CA GLU A 52 9.94 10.41 -20.11
C GLU A 52 8.64 10.78 -20.84
N THR A 53 7.56 11.03 -20.09
CA THR A 53 6.22 11.17 -20.65
C THR A 53 5.74 12.61 -20.83
N GLY A 54 6.40 13.55 -20.15
CA GLY A 54 5.93 14.95 -20.03
C GLY A 54 4.66 15.08 -19.17
N ILE A 55 4.22 14.01 -18.48
CA ILE A 55 3.06 14.04 -17.58
C ILE A 55 3.56 14.42 -16.19
N LYS A 56 3.08 15.52 -15.64
CA LYS A 56 3.39 15.96 -14.29
C LYS A 56 2.66 15.09 -13.27
N VAL A 57 3.36 14.68 -12.21
CA VAL A 57 2.77 13.92 -11.11
C VAL A 57 2.44 14.85 -9.95
N VAL A 58 1.18 14.78 -9.50
CA VAL A 58 0.73 15.29 -8.20
C VAL A 58 0.53 14.06 -7.32
N TYR A 59 1.28 14.00 -6.20
CA TYR A 59 1.35 12.80 -5.39
C TYR A 59 0.94 13.11 -3.96
N ASP A 60 -0.16 12.50 -3.53
CA ASP A 60 -0.68 12.59 -2.17
C ASP A 60 -0.57 11.24 -1.46
N THR A 61 -0.51 11.25 -0.14
CA THR A 61 -0.36 10.03 0.65
C THR A 61 -1.46 9.85 1.68
N TYR A 62 -1.70 8.59 2.03
CA TYR A 62 -2.52 8.18 3.17
C TYR A 62 -1.80 7.08 3.97
N ASP A 63 -2.30 6.77 5.14
CA ASP A 63 -1.72 5.80 6.09
C ASP A 63 -2.67 4.66 6.47
N SER A 64 -3.90 4.66 5.95
CA SER A 64 -4.83 3.56 6.14
C SER A 64 -5.82 3.40 4.98
N ASN A 65 -6.21 2.16 4.70
CA ASN A 65 -7.23 1.85 3.70
C ASN A 65 -8.59 2.50 4.02
N GLU A 66 -8.93 2.66 5.30
CA GLU A 66 -10.18 3.28 5.75
C GLU A 66 -10.25 4.75 5.34
N VAL A 67 -9.12 5.46 5.37
CA VAL A 67 -9.01 6.84 4.88
C VAL A 67 -9.23 6.87 3.38
N LEU A 68 -8.56 5.99 2.62
CA LEU A 68 -8.74 5.86 1.18
C LEU A 68 -10.20 5.53 0.83
N GLU A 69 -10.78 4.50 1.46
CA GLU A 69 -12.16 4.05 1.21
C GLU A 69 -13.17 5.18 1.46
N THR A 70 -13.04 5.89 2.59
CA THR A 70 -13.90 7.04 2.92
C THR A 70 -13.81 8.12 1.85
N LYS A 71 -12.59 8.43 1.39
CA LYS A 71 -12.34 9.44 0.36
C LYS A 71 -12.99 9.06 -0.97
N LEU A 72 -12.86 7.79 -1.38
CA LEU A 72 -13.38 7.32 -2.67
C LEU A 72 -14.90 7.15 -2.65
N LEU A 73 -15.48 6.68 -1.54
CA LEU A 73 -16.94 6.55 -1.41
C LEU A 73 -17.66 7.89 -1.37
N ALA A 74 -17.00 8.97 -0.95
CA ALA A 74 -17.53 10.31 -1.04
C ALA A 74 -17.70 10.80 -2.49
N GLY A 75 -17.00 10.18 -3.45
CA GLY A 75 -16.99 10.55 -4.87
C GLY A 75 -16.24 11.84 -5.16
N LYS A 76 -15.96 12.10 -6.43
CA LYS A 76 -15.19 13.27 -6.91
C LYS A 76 -13.87 13.44 -6.17
N SER A 77 -13.17 12.32 -5.99
CA SER A 77 -11.92 12.30 -5.24
C SER A 77 -10.83 13.18 -5.87
N GLY A 78 -10.89 13.35 -7.21
CA GLY A 78 -9.90 14.09 -7.98
C GLY A 78 -8.65 13.28 -8.31
N TYR A 79 -8.56 12.01 -7.84
CA TYR A 79 -7.43 11.14 -8.12
C TYR A 79 -7.63 10.33 -9.40
N ASP A 80 -6.51 10.07 -10.09
CA ASP A 80 -6.44 9.27 -11.30
C ASP A 80 -5.99 7.84 -11.04
N VAL A 81 -5.08 7.67 -10.07
CA VAL A 81 -4.58 6.36 -9.62
C VAL A 81 -4.62 6.29 -8.10
N VAL A 82 -5.09 5.17 -7.59
CA VAL A 82 -5.13 4.88 -6.16
C VAL A 82 -4.61 3.48 -5.86
N ALA A 83 -4.14 3.24 -4.63
CA ALA A 83 -3.47 1.98 -4.27
C ALA A 83 -4.20 1.22 -3.14
N PRO A 84 -5.42 0.67 -3.37
CA PRO A 84 -6.13 -0.10 -2.35
C PRO A 84 -5.50 -1.49 -2.14
N SER A 85 -5.54 -1.98 -0.89
CA SER A 85 -5.26 -3.37 -0.57
C SER A 85 -6.43 -4.28 -0.97
N GLY A 86 -6.16 -5.58 -1.18
CA GLY A 86 -7.10 -6.53 -1.76
C GLY A 86 -8.52 -6.52 -1.18
N PRO A 87 -8.74 -6.62 0.15
CA PRO A 87 -10.10 -6.59 0.72
C PRO A 87 -10.84 -5.29 0.45
N PHE A 88 -10.14 -4.15 0.47
CA PHE A 88 -10.71 -2.83 0.17
C PHE A 88 -10.98 -2.66 -1.33
N LEU A 89 -10.06 -3.15 -2.19
CA LEU A 89 -10.31 -3.23 -3.63
C LEU A 89 -11.62 -3.97 -3.91
N GLN A 90 -11.81 -5.14 -3.29
CA GLN A 90 -13.01 -5.98 -3.48
C GLN A 90 -14.29 -5.24 -3.10
N ARG A 91 -14.32 -4.52 -1.96
CA ARG A 91 -15.48 -3.73 -1.54
C ARG A 91 -15.75 -2.55 -2.46
N LEU A 92 -14.70 -1.84 -2.85
CA LEU A 92 -14.81 -0.66 -3.72
C LEU A 92 -15.22 -1.02 -5.16
N ILE A 93 -14.79 -2.20 -5.68
CA ILE A 93 -15.31 -2.76 -6.94
C ILE A 93 -16.82 -2.99 -6.82
N LYS A 94 -17.26 -3.67 -5.75
CA LYS A 94 -18.69 -3.95 -5.49
C LYS A 94 -19.51 -2.65 -5.36
N ALA A 95 -18.92 -1.60 -4.82
CA ALA A 95 -19.53 -0.27 -4.72
C ALA A 95 -19.52 0.54 -6.03
N GLY A 96 -18.90 0.01 -7.11
CA GLY A 96 -18.84 0.66 -8.41
C GLY A 96 -17.93 1.90 -8.46
N VAL A 97 -16.91 1.93 -7.61
CA VAL A 97 -15.98 3.07 -7.47
C VAL A 97 -14.94 3.09 -8.59
N PHE A 98 -14.54 1.92 -9.11
CA PHE A 98 -13.50 1.80 -10.11
C PHE A 98 -14.06 1.62 -11.53
N GLN A 99 -13.29 2.01 -12.53
CA GLN A 99 -13.53 1.68 -13.92
C GLN A 99 -12.70 0.47 -14.35
N PRO A 100 -13.20 -0.36 -15.28
CA PRO A 100 -12.40 -1.42 -15.87
C PRO A 100 -11.14 -0.87 -16.54
N LEU A 101 -10.02 -1.57 -16.39
CA LEU A 101 -8.77 -1.23 -17.05
C LEU A 101 -8.83 -1.56 -18.55
N ASP A 102 -8.39 -0.63 -19.38
CA ASP A 102 -8.15 -0.89 -20.80
C ASP A 102 -6.83 -1.64 -20.98
N LYS A 103 -6.92 -2.99 -20.97
CA LYS A 103 -5.75 -3.87 -21.07
C LYS A 103 -4.96 -3.68 -22.38
N SER A 104 -5.57 -3.12 -23.42
CA SER A 104 -4.86 -2.84 -24.67
C SER A 104 -3.79 -1.75 -24.52
N LYS A 105 -3.93 -0.88 -23.50
CA LYS A 105 -2.96 0.16 -23.14
C LYS A 105 -1.87 -0.33 -22.18
N LEU A 106 -2.02 -1.52 -21.61
CA LEU A 106 -1.11 -2.10 -20.63
C LEU A 106 -0.20 -3.15 -21.28
N THR A 107 0.66 -2.71 -22.19
CA THR A 107 1.55 -3.59 -22.98
C THR A 107 2.55 -4.37 -22.10
N ASN A 108 2.82 -3.89 -20.89
CA ASN A 108 3.69 -4.52 -19.89
C ASN A 108 2.94 -5.47 -18.94
N LEU A 109 1.62 -5.68 -19.13
CA LEU A 109 0.81 -6.53 -18.25
C LEU A 109 1.32 -7.99 -18.19
N GLY A 110 1.96 -8.49 -19.25
CA GLY A 110 2.59 -9.81 -19.28
C GLY A 110 3.77 -9.99 -18.29
N ASN A 111 4.26 -8.93 -17.70
CA ASN A 111 5.31 -8.97 -16.66
C ASN A 111 4.76 -9.35 -15.27
N VAL A 112 3.44 -9.27 -15.06
CA VAL A 112 2.83 -9.67 -13.79
C VAL A 112 3.05 -11.17 -13.57
N TRP A 113 3.52 -11.50 -12.37
CA TRP A 113 3.76 -12.89 -11.98
C TRP A 113 2.45 -13.68 -11.99
N PRO A 114 2.35 -14.80 -12.73
CA PRO A 114 1.09 -15.56 -12.87
C PRO A 114 0.47 -15.99 -11.54
N ASP A 115 1.30 -16.42 -10.57
CA ASP A 115 0.81 -16.85 -9.25
C ASP A 115 0.21 -15.67 -8.46
N ILE A 116 0.79 -14.48 -8.57
CA ILE A 116 0.25 -13.26 -7.95
C ILE A 116 -1.06 -12.87 -8.64
N ALA A 117 -1.08 -12.84 -9.98
CA ALA A 117 -2.29 -12.56 -10.73
C ALA A 117 -3.43 -13.54 -10.41
N ALA A 118 -3.12 -14.82 -10.18
CA ALA A 118 -4.11 -15.82 -9.78
C ALA A 118 -4.67 -15.53 -8.37
N ARG A 119 -3.82 -15.12 -7.42
CA ARG A 119 -4.26 -14.76 -6.05
C ARG A 119 -5.13 -13.50 -6.02
N LEU A 120 -4.81 -12.50 -6.84
CA LEU A 120 -5.59 -11.27 -6.95
C LEU A 120 -7.03 -11.50 -7.43
N GLN A 121 -7.31 -12.60 -8.14
CA GLN A 121 -8.67 -12.95 -8.55
C GLN A 121 -9.63 -13.19 -7.38
N ALA A 122 -9.12 -13.39 -6.16
CA ALA A 122 -9.95 -13.43 -4.95
C ALA A 122 -10.64 -12.10 -4.66
N TYR A 123 -10.06 -11.01 -5.13
CA TYR A 123 -10.52 -9.63 -4.93
C TYR A 123 -11.16 -9.04 -6.19
N ASP A 124 -10.55 -9.30 -7.34
CA ASP A 124 -10.91 -8.78 -8.66
C ASP A 124 -10.98 -9.94 -9.67
N PRO A 125 -12.09 -10.68 -9.76
CA PRO A 125 -12.25 -11.80 -10.70
C PRO A 125 -11.91 -11.39 -12.13
N GLY A 126 -10.91 -12.07 -12.73
CA GLY A 126 -10.39 -11.77 -14.07
C GLY A 126 -9.40 -10.60 -14.11
N ASN A 127 -9.02 -10.01 -12.97
CA ASN A 127 -8.12 -8.85 -12.87
C ASN A 127 -8.58 -7.73 -13.82
N VAL A 128 -9.86 -7.32 -13.67
CA VAL A 128 -10.53 -6.37 -14.57
C VAL A 128 -10.25 -4.92 -14.18
N PHE A 129 -10.17 -4.63 -12.86
CA PHE A 129 -10.17 -3.28 -12.33
C PHE A 129 -8.80 -2.83 -11.80
N ALA A 130 -7.89 -3.77 -11.54
CA ALA A 130 -6.61 -3.45 -10.90
C ALA A 130 -5.45 -4.26 -11.46
N VAL A 131 -4.24 -3.74 -11.24
CA VAL A 131 -2.98 -4.45 -11.44
C VAL A 131 -2.25 -4.56 -10.12
N ASP A 132 -1.47 -5.65 -9.92
CA ASP A 132 -0.61 -5.76 -8.75
C ASP A 132 0.43 -4.65 -8.71
N TYR A 133 0.68 -4.13 -7.52
CA TYR A 133 1.75 -3.20 -7.26
C TYR A 133 2.82 -3.85 -6.40
N MET A 134 2.47 -4.20 -5.17
CA MET A 134 3.36 -4.81 -4.20
C MET A 134 2.60 -5.80 -3.32
N TRP A 135 3.34 -6.69 -2.69
CA TRP A 135 2.82 -7.57 -1.65
C TRP A 135 3.79 -7.67 -0.47
N GLY A 136 3.27 -8.04 0.67
CA GLY A 136 4.04 -8.17 1.89
C GLY A 136 3.33 -8.98 2.95
N THR A 137 3.87 -8.93 4.15
CA THR A 137 3.32 -9.61 5.33
C THR A 137 3.20 -8.66 6.50
N THR A 138 2.23 -8.92 7.37
CA THR A 138 2.11 -8.25 8.66
C THR A 138 2.79 -9.10 9.72
N GLY A 139 3.75 -8.53 10.43
CA GLY A 139 4.55 -9.28 11.41
C GLY A 139 5.05 -8.41 12.55
N ILE A 140 6.16 -8.80 13.16
CA ILE A 140 6.71 -8.12 14.33
C ILE A 140 8.08 -7.55 13.99
N GLY A 141 8.18 -6.21 14.10
CA GLY A 141 9.43 -5.47 14.08
C GLY A 141 9.90 -5.18 15.51
N PHE A 142 11.20 -5.30 15.78
CA PHE A 142 11.70 -5.01 17.12
C PHE A 142 13.16 -4.56 17.12
N ASN A 143 13.50 -3.71 18.12
CA ASN A 143 14.87 -3.41 18.48
C ASN A 143 15.44 -4.55 19.31
N ALA A 144 16.32 -5.36 18.70
CA ALA A 144 16.85 -6.59 19.29
C ALA A 144 17.57 -6.34 20.64
N GLY A 145 18.31 -5.25 20.75
CA GLY A 145 19.01 -4.87 21.99
C GLY A 145 18.04 -4.56 23.11
N MET A 146 17.10 -3.65 22.87
CA MET A 146 16.12 -3.22 23.88
C MET A 146 15.20 -4.35 24.34
N VAL A 147 14.80 -5.25 23.43
CA VAL A 147 13.92 -6.38 23.76
C VAL A 147 14.66 -7.42 24.60
N ARG A 148 15.92 -7.76 24.23
CA ARG A 148 16.73 -8.73 25.00
C ARG A 148 17.10 -8.23 26.38
N GLU A 149 17.35 -6.94 26.55
CA GLU A 149 17.56 -6.31 27.86
C GLU A 149 16.40 -6.56 28.82
N ARG A 150 15.15 -6.56 28.31
CA ARG A 150 13.94 -6.71 29.15
C ARG A 150 13.45 -8.13 29.30
N LEU A 151 13.66 -8.96 28.29
CA LEU A 151 13.10 -10.32 28.27
C LEU A 151 14.16 -11.42 28.46
N GLY A 152 15.45 -11.08 28.34
CA GLY A 152 16.55 -12.06 28.32
C GLY A 152 16.80 -12.62 26.92
N ASN A 153 17.94 -13.30 26.75
CA ASN A 153 18.37 -13.83 25.46
C ASN A 153 17.56 -15.03 24.96
N GLU A 154 16.93 -15.76 25.89
CA GLU A 154 16.11 -16.96 25.59
C GLU A 154 14.67 -16.64 25.17
N ALA A 155 14.30 -15.36 25.06
CA ALA A 155 12.94 -14.96 24.67
C ALA A 155 12.64 -15.39 23.23
N ALA A 156 11.48 -16.01 23.04
CA ALA A 156 10.99 -16.38 21.72
C ALA A 156 10.49 -15.13 20.97
N LEU A 157 11.34 -14.54 20.13
CA LEU A 157 11.04 -13.31 19.40
C LEU A 157 10.24 -13.56 18.11
N ASN A 158 10.12 -14.81 17.66
CA ASN A 158 9.47 -15.21 16.41
C ASN A 158 8.05 -15.79 16.61
N SER A 159 7.32 -15.29 17.61
CA SER A 159 5.98 -15.77 17.94
C SER A 159 5.06 -14.60 18.29
N TRP A 160 3.79 -14.70 17.95
CA TRP A 160 2.76 -13.76 18.39
C TRP A 160 2.66 -13.64 19.92
N SER A 161 3.15 -14.64 20.66
CA SER A 161 3.22 -14.56 22.12
C SER A 161 4.04 -13.36 22.62
N LEU A 162 4.98 -12.83 21.84
CA LEU A 162 5.77 -11.64 22.18
C LEU A 162 4.86 -10.43 22.45
N VAL A 163 3.79 -10.29 21.69
CA VAL A 163 2.87 -9.14 21.74
C VAL A 163 1.47 -9.47 22.27
N LEU A 164 1.19 -10.75 22.58
CA LEU A 164 -0.12 -11.18 23.10
C LEU A 164 -0.06 -11.70 24.54
N ASN A 165 1.13 -12.01 25.05
CA ASN A 165 1.26 -12.44 26.43
C ASN A 165 1.31 -11.23 27.37
N PRO A 166 0.36 -11.07 28.32
CA PRO A 166 0.32 -9.91 29.22
C PRO A 166 1.58 -9.71 30.06
N SER A 167 2.23 -10.79 30.52
CA SER A 167 3.45 -10.67 31.33
C SER A 167 4.63 -10.17 30.49
N THR A 168 4.75 -10.62 29.23
CA THR A 168 5.76 -10.14 28.28
C THR A 168 5.52 -8.67 27.93
N MET A 169 4.28 -8.33 27.58
CA MET A 169 3.90 -6.96 27.21
C MET A 169 4.10 -5.96 28.35
N ASN A 170 3.87 -6.38 29.60
CA ASN A 170 4.12 -5.53 30.76
C ASN A 170 5.62 -5.18 30.92
N LYS A 171 6.53 -6.10 30.60
CA LYS A 171 7.98 -5.85 30.60
C LYS A 171 8.42 -4.92 29.45
N LEU A 172 7.71 -4.97 28.32
CA LEU A 172 7.99 -4.13 27.13
C LEU A 172 7.30 -2.76 27.17
N LYS A 173 6.38 -2.55 28.10
CA LYS A 173 5.55 -1.33 28.16
C LYS A 173 6.38 -0.04 28.21
N GLU A 174 7.44 -0.02 29.01
CA GLU A 174 8.26 1.20 29.19
C GLU A 174 9.10 1.52 27.96
N CYS A 175 9.68 0.49 27.30
CA CYS A 175 10.42 0.73 26.04
C CYS A 175 9.49 1.03 24.86
N GLY A 176 8.22 0.76 25.00
CA GLY A 176 7.18 1.13 24.05
C GLY A 176 6.85 0.08 23.00
N VAL A 177 5.55 -0.20 22.87
CA VAL A 177 5.00 -1.07 21.83
C VAL A 177 3.98 -0.31 21.03
N MET A 178 4.09 -0.34 19.70
CA MET A 178 3.08 0.19 18.78
C MET A 178 2.50 -0.95 17.93
N MET A 179 1.27 -0.77 17.48
CA MET A 179 0.60 -1.69 16.56
C MET A 179 -0.09 -0.91 15.46
N ILE A 180 -0.23 -1.51 14.28
CA ILE A 180 -1.01 -0.92 13.19
C ILE A 180 -2.45 -0.64 13.63
N ASP A 181 -3.03 0.42 13.13
CA ASP A 181 -4.44 0.80 13.35
C ASP A 181 -5.33 0.27 12.21
N SER A 182 -5.20 -1.03 11.93
CA SER A 182 -6.00 -1.74 10.94
C SER A 182 -6.45 -3.09 11.50
N PRO A 183 -7.72 -3.22 11.90
CA PRO A 183 -8.26 -4.50 12.35
C PRO A 183 -8.30 -5.53 11.21
N GLU A 184 -8.44 -5.09 9.95
CA GLU A 184 -8.52 -5.95 8.78
C GLU A 184 -7.19 -6.64 8.47
N ASP A 185 -6.05 -6.03 8.87
CA ASP A 185 -4.72 -6.63 8.72
C ASP A 185 -4.27 -7.33 10.01
N LEU A 186 -4.57 -6.73 11.17
CA LEU A 186 -4.06 -7.23 12.44
C LEU A 186 -4.77 -8.52 12.88
N ILE A 187 -6.10 -8.59 12.77
CA ILE A 187 -6.87 -9.76 13.22
C ILE A 187 -6.51 -11.01 12.41
N PRO A 188 -6.53 -11.00 11.06
CA PRO A 188 -6.14 -12.16 10.26
C PRO A 188 -4.70 -12.59 10.50
N SER A 189 -3.78 -11.65 10.73
CA SER A 189 -2.38 -11.94 11.02
C SER A 189 -2.19 -12.71 12.31
N ILE A 190 -2.98 -12.41 13.33
CA ILE A 190 -2.88 -13.04 14.65
C ILE A 190 -3.66 -14.37 14.74
N LEU A 191 -4.70 -14.56 13.93
CA LEU A 191 -5.55 -15.76 14.00
C LEU A 191 -4.78 -17.09 14.02
N PRO A 192 -3.71 -17.30 13.21
CA PRO A 192 -2.93 -18.55 13.25
C PRO A 192 -2.36 -18.90 14.62
N PHE A 193 -2.14 -17.92 15.50
CA PHE A 193 -1.70 -18.15 16.88
C PHE A 193 -2.70 -18.98 17.70
N PHE A 194 -3.99 -18.87 17.41
CA PHE A 194 -5.05 -19.62 18.09
C PHE A 194 -5.35 -20.98 17.45
N GLY A 195 -4.71 -21.27 16.32
CA GLY A 195 -4.78 -22.57 15.65
C GLY A 195 -4.98 -22.48 14.14
N PRO A 196 -4.67 -23.56 13.42
CA PRO A 196 -4.62 -23.55 11.94
C PRO A 196 -6.00 -23.56 11.26
N LYS A 197 -7.10 -23.70 12.02
CA LYS A 197 -8.48 -23.74 11.51
C LYS A 197 -9.29 -22.49 11.85
N MET A 198 -8.63 -21.42 12.28
CA MET A 198 -9.28 -20.16 12.58
C MET A 198 -9.76 -19.50 11.28
N ASP A 199 -10.96 -18.89 11.34
CA ASP A 199 -11.58 -18.23 10.20
C ASP A 199 -11.79 -16.73 10.51
N PRO A 200 -11.17 -15.81 9.76
CA PRO A 200 -11.33 -14.37 9.97
C PRO A 200 -12.77 -13.86 9.75
N LYS A 201 -13.69 -14.69 9.27
CA LYS A 201 -15.11 -14.33 9.09
C LYS A 201 -16.00 -14.79 10.23
N ARG A 202 -15.51 -15.66 11.11
CA ARG A 202 -16.26 -16.18 12.27
C ARG A 202 -16.09 -15.30 13.49
N TRP A 203 -17.19 -14.84 14.05
CA TRP A 203 -17.18 -13.95 15.21
C TRP A 203 -16.47 -14.54 16.44
N ASP A 204 -16.66 -15.84 16.71
CA ASP A 204 -15.99 -16.53 17.84
C ASP A 204 -14.46 -16.53 17.69
N ASP A 205 -13.97 -16.67 16.46
CA ASP A 205 -12.53 -16.67 16.19
C ASP A 205 -11.94 -15.24 16.24
N ILE A 206 -12.66 -14.27 15.67
CA ILE A 206 -12.33 -12.84 15.79
C ILE A 206 -12.30 -12.44 17.27
N SER A 207 -13.27 -12.89 18.08
CA SER A 207 -13.35 -12.56 19.50
C SER A 207 -12.12 -13.07 20.28
N LYS A 208 -11.57 -14.25 19.96
CA LYS A 208 -10.33 -14.73 20.59
C LYS A 208 -9.17 -13.75 20.41
N VAL A 209 -8.99 -13.22 19.19
CA VAL A 209 -7.94 -12.24 18.90
C VAL A 209 -8.21 -10.92 19.61
N THR A 210 -9.42 -10.40 19.51
CA THR A 210 -9.77 -9.09 20.11
C THR A 210 -9.71 -9.13 21.62
N ASP A 211 -10.08 -10.25 22.27
CA ASP A 211 -9.95 -10.44 23.72
C ASP A 211 -8.47 -10.48 24.15
N ALA A 212 -7.61 -11.13 23.34
CA ALA A 212 -6.17 -11.14 23.62
C ALA A 212 -5.57 -9.73 23.47
N LEU A 213 -5.91 -9.01 22.41
CA LEU A 213 -5.48 -7.62 22.23
C LEU A 213 -5.99 -6.70 23.35
N TYR A 214 -7.23 -6.88 23.78
CA TYR A 214 -7.77 -6.11 24.90
C TYR A 214 -7.00 -6.33 26.21
N LYS A 215 -6.59 -7.57 26.51
CA LYS A 215 -5.79 -7.91 27.71
C LYS A 215 -4.42 -7.21 27.71
N VAL A 216 -3.83 -6.96 26.55
CA VAL A 216 -2.52 -6.29 26.43
C VAL A 216 -2.62 -4.82 26.10
N ARG A 217 -3.83 -4.29 25.89
CA ARG A 217 -4.08 -2.90 25.48
C ARG A 217 -3.33 -1.87 26.33
N GLY A 218 -3.32 -2.08 27.65
CA GLY A 218 -2.66 -1.17 28.61
C GLY A 218 -1.14 -1.09 28.45
N SER A 219 -0.53 -1.99 27.71
CA SER A 219 0.90 -1.99 27.36
C SER A 219 1.18 -1.49 25.94
N VAL A 220 0.15 -1.26 25.12
CA VAL A 220 0.30 -0.67 23.78
C VAL A 220 0.32 0.85 23.92
N ARG A 221 1.42 1.48 23.52
CA ARG A 221 1.60 2.95 23.56
C ARG A 221 0.66 3.64 22.59
N LYS A 222 0.59 3.16 21.34
CA LYS A 222 -0.23 3.77 20.29
C LYS A 222 -0.61 2.73 19.22
N PHE A 223 -1.79 2.90 18.64
CA PHE A 223 -2.18 2.28 17.37
C PHE A 223 -2.00 3.32 16.27
N HIS A 224 -1.17 3.03 15.27
CA HIS A 224 -0.95 3.88 14.10
C HIS A 224 -0.24 3.10 13.01
N SER A 225 -0.67 3.27 11.74
CA SER A 225 -0.20 2.43 10.65
C SER A 225 1.09 2.93 9.95
N SER A 226 1.64 4.08 10.32
CA SER A 226 2.90 4.60 9.74
C SER A 226 3.91 5.17 10.76
N GLU A 227 3.48 5.79 11.85
CA GLU A 227 4.39 6.44 12.81
C GLU A 227 5.42 5.49 13.44
N TYR A 228 5.10 4.20 13.55
CA TYR A 228 6.02 3.20 14.11
C TYR A 228 7.33 3.07 13.32
N ILE A 229 7.37 3.46 12.04
CA ILE A 229 8.55 3.39 11.19
C ILE A 229 9.66 4.27 11.79
N ASN A 230 9.37 5.55 11.99
CA ASN A 230 10.32 6.48 12.59
C ASN A 230 10.57 6.19 14.07
N ALA A 231 9.53 5.79 14.81
CA ALA A 231 9.68 5.46 16.22
C ALA A 231 10.61 4.26 16.45
N LEU A 232 10.56 3.23 15.59
CA LEU A 232 11.54 2.13 15.60
C LEU A 232 12.94 2.62 15.18
N ALA A 233 13.03 3.38 14.08
CA ALA A 233 14.31 3.86 13.55
C ALA A 233 15.09 4.71 14.54
N ASN A 234 14.38 5.52 15.32
CA ASN A 234 14.97 6.39 16.35
C ASN A 234 15.26 5.67 17.68
N GLY A 235 14.71 4.46 17.89
CA GLY A 235 14.77 3.77 19.18
C GLY A 235 13.75 4.29 20.21
N ASP A 236 12.73 5.04 19.78
CA ASP A 236 11.67 5.54 20.67
C ASP A 236 10.72 4.43 21.15
N ILE A 237 10.66 3.34 20.40
CA ILE A 237 9.92 2.11 20.73
C ILE A 237 10.80 0.88 20.52
N CYS A 238 10.50 -0.18 21.26
CA CYS A 238 11.25 -1.43 21.15
C CYS A 238 10.56 -2.50 20.30
N VAL A 239 9.23 -2.44 20.13
CA VAL A 239 8.45 -3.39 19.35
C VAL A 239 7.37 -2.68 18.55
N ALA A 240 7.18 -3.12 17.31
CA ALA A 240 6.02 -2.75 16.51
C ALA A 240 5.38 -4.00 15.89
N VAL A 241 4.06 -4.09 15.89
CA VAL A 241 3.35 -4.94 14.93
C VAL A 241 3.08 -4.09 13.72
N GLY A 242 3.65 -4.48 12.58
CA GLY A 242 3.65 -3.64 11.38
C GLY A 242 3.91 -4.42 10.09
N TYR A 243 3.98 -3.69 9.01
CA TYR A 243 4.20 -4.23 7.67
C TYR A 243 5.70 -4.50 7.42
N SER A 244 5.99 -5.58 6.70
CA SER A 244 7.37 -6.08 6.51
C SER A 244 8.33 -5.02 5.97
N GLY A 245 8.00 -4.37 4.88
CA GLY A 245 8.87 -3.38 4.25
C GLY A 245 9.05 -2.11 5.09
N ASP A 246 8.01 -1.70 5.83
CA ASP A 246 8.08 -0.54 6.74
C ASP A 246 9.11 -0.77 7.86
N VAL A 247 9.08 -1.97 8.47
CA VAL A 247 10.07 -2.33 9.50
C VAL A 247 11.47 -2.37 8.90
N LEU A 248 11.61 -2.88 7.67
CA LEU A 248 12.90 -2.92 6.97
C LEU A 248 13.37 -1.53 6.54
N GLN A 249 12.46 -0.63 6.20
CA GLN A 249 12.78 0.79 5.99
C GLN A 249 13.23 1.46 7.31
N ALA A 250 12.57 1.16 8.44
CA ALA A 250 13.00 1.63 9.75
C ALA A 250 14.44 1.18 10.05
N ARG A 251 14.78 -0.09 9.75
CA ARG A 251 16.15 -0.60 9.88
C ARG A 251 17.14 0.20 9.03
N LYS A 252 16.81 0.42 7.76
CA LYS A 252 17.65 1.19 6.85
C LYS A 252 17.87 2.63 7.34
N ARG A 253 16.81 3.29 7.81
CA ARG A 253 16.89 4.64 8.41
C ARG A 253 17.81 4.67 9.64
N ALA A 254 17.72 3.67 10.52
CA ALA A 254 18.60 3.56 11.68
C ALA A 254 20.07 3.35 11.29
N GLU A 255 20.34 2.50 10.30
CA GLU A 255 21.68 2.26 9.75
C GLU A 255 22.26 3.53 9.12
N GLU A 256 21.47 4.28 8.34
CA GLU A 256 21.87 5.55 7.73
C GLU A 256 22.14 6.63 8.79
N ALA A 257 21.34 6.67 9.85
CA ALA A 257 21.50 7.59 10.97
C ALA A 257 22.67 7.21 11.91
N LYS A 258 23.22 5.98 11.80
CA LYS A 258 24.32 5.45 12.64
C LYS A 258 24.03 5.59 14.15
N ASN A 259 22.78 5.33 14.55
CA ASN A 259 22.33 5.52 15.94
C ASN A 259 22.36 4.24 16.78
N ASP A 260 23.08 3.19 16.34
CA ASP A 260 23.24 1.89 17.00
C ASP A 260 21.94 1.11 17.25
N VAL A 261 20.81 1.54 16.68
CA VAL A 261 19.54 0.84 16.74
C VAL A 261 19.52 -0.36 15.78
N LYS A 262 19.39 -1.57 16.31
CA LYS A 262 19.36 -2.82 15.52
C LYS A 262 17.94 -3.34 15.41
N ILE A 263 17.33 -3.14 14.25
CA ILE A 263 15.96 -3.54 13.98
C ILE A 263 15.93 -4.86 13.23
N GLU A 264 15.09 -5.77 13.71
CA GLU A 264 14.78 -7.04 13.08
C GLU A 264 13.29 -7.10 12.76
N TYR A 265 12.96 -7.81 11.67
CA TYR A 265 11.58 -8.16 11.31
C TYR A 265 11.43 -9.67 11.29
N VAL A 266 10.34 -10.16 11.83
CA VAL A 266 10.00 -11.59 11.80
C VAL A 266 8.56 -11.80 11.37
N ILE A 267 8.37 -12.81 10.54
CA ILE A 267 7.06 -13.43 10.31
C ILE A 267 6.90 -14.46 11.44
N PRO A 268 5.91 -14.33 12.33
CA PRO A 268 5.74 -15.27 13.41
C PRO A 268 5.58 -16.72 12.94
N LYS A 269 6.15 -17.65 13.71
CA LYS A 269 6.19 -19.09 13.35
C LYS A 269 4.81 -19.72 13.19
N GLU A 270 3.80 -19.14 13.82
CA GLU A 270 2.41 -19.59 13.74
C GLU A 270 1.78 -19.25 12.38
N GLY A 271 2.31 -18.27 11.68
CA GLY A 271 1.79 -17.68 10.46
C GLY A 271 1.42 -16.22 10.63
N ALA A 272 1.07 -15.58 9.54
CA ALA A 272 0.67 -14.18 9.48
C ALA A 272 -0.16 -13.93 8.21
N GLU A 273 -0.71 -12.75 8.06
CA GLU A 273 -1.34 -12.34 6.81
C GLU A 273 -0.29 -12.02 5.74
N MET A 274 -0.58 -12.48 4.52
CA MET A 274 0.02 -12.02 3.28
C MET A 274 -1.02 -11.16 2.56
N TRP A 275 -0.69 -9.90 2.37
CA TRP A 275 -1.56 -8.94 1.71
C TRP A 275 -0.99 -8.50 0.34
N PHE A 276 -1.87 -7.95 -0.49
CA PHE A 276 -1.56 -7.45 -1.82
C PHE A 276 -2.11 -6.04 -1.96
N ASP A 277 -1.27 -5.13 -2.42
CA ASP A 277 -1.66 -3.79 -2.82
C ASP A 277 -1.69 -3.69 -4.34
N THR A 278 -2.64 -2.94 -4.82
CA THR A 278 -2.93 -2.85 -6.24
C THR A 278 -2.99 -1.40 -6.69
N PHE A 279 -2.81 -1.14 -7.98
CA PHE A 279 -3.20 0.13 -8.57
C PHE A 279 -4.52 -0.02 -9.31
N ALA A 280 -5.46 0.89 -9.03
CA ALA A 280 -6.76 0.97 -9.66
C ALA A 280 -7.06 2.41 -10.10
N ILE A 281 -7.96 2.56 -11.08
CA ILE A 281 -8.36 3.87 -11.62
C ILE A 281 -9.81 4.15 -11.14
N PRO A 282 -10.04 5.22 -10.36
CA PRO A 282 -11.39 5.63 -9.99
C PRO A 282 -12.26 5.86 -11.24
N LYS A 283 -13.57 5.58 -11.12
CA LYS A 283 -14.52 5.76 -12.23
C LYS A 283 -14.63 7.21 -12.70
N ASP A 284 -14.43 8.13 -11.78
CA ASP A 284 -14.48 9.58 -11.99
C ASP A 284 -13.09 10.23 -12.15
N ALA A 285 -12.05 9.41 -12.43
CA ALA A 285 -10.70 9.90 -12.68
C ALA A 285 -10.66 10.94 -13.80
N PRO A 286 -10.16 12.15 -13.54
CA PRO A 286 -10.15 13.22 -14.56
C PRO A 286 -9.20 12.93 -15.72
N HIS A 287 -8.12 12.14 -15.51
CA HIS A 287 -7.08 11.87 -16.51
C HIS A 287 -6.87 10.35 -16.71
N ALA A 288 -7.95 9.57 -16.89
CA ALA A 288 -7.90 8.11 -16.98
C ALA A 288 -6.96 7.60 -18.10
N ALA A 289 -6.77 8.33 -19.19
CA ALA A 289 -5.82 7.95 -20.23
C ALA A 289 -4.37 8.02 -19.74
N ASP A 290 -4.00 9.07 -19.02
CA ASP A 290 -2.66 9.25 -18.42
C ASP A 290 -2.44 8.29 -17.25
N ALA A 291 -3.52 7.93 -16.53
CA ALA A 291 -3.49 6.87 -15.54
C ALA A 291 -3.03 5.52 -16.13
N HIS A 292 -3.54 5.13 -17.30
CA HIS A 292 -3.08 3.91 -17.99
C HIS A 292 -1.61 3.99 -18.42
N VAL A 293 -1.12 5.18 -18.84
CA VAL A 293 0.31 5.38 -19.14
C VAL A 293 1.14 5.15 -17.88
N PHE A 294 0.71 5.67 -16.73
CA PHE A 294 1.39 5.45 -15.45
C PHE A 294 1.36 3.98 -15.03
N LEU A 295 0.20 3.30 -15.08
CA LEU A 295 0.12 1.88 -14.75
C LEU A 295 1.03 1.04 -15.64
N ASN A 296 1.05 1.31 -16.95
CA ASN A 296 1.92 0.59 -17.88
C ASN A 296 3.41 0.84 -17.61
N TYR A 297 3.78 2.06 -17.19
CA TYR A 297 5.13 2.40 -16.76
C TYR A 297 5.53 1.63 -15.49
N MET A 298 4.65 1.58 -14.48
CA MET A 298 4.88 0.85 -13.22
C MET A 298 5.04 -0.66 -13.42
N LEU A 299 4.47 -1.22 -14.48
CA LEU A 299 4.61 -2.63 -14.85
C LEU A 299 5.93 -2.96 -15.57
N ARG A 300 6.82 -2.01 -15.80
CA ARG A 300 8.16 -2.29 -16.35
C ARG A 300 9.03 -2.97 -15.30
N PRO A 301 9.85 -3.98 -15.66
CA PRO A 301 10.69 -4.69 -14.71
C PRO A 301 11.67 -3.80 -13.95
N GLU A 302 12.31 -2.85 -14.64
CA GLU A 302 13.26 -1.91 -14.05
C GLU A 302 12.60 -0.95 -13.05
N VAL A 303 11.38 -0.51 -13.34
CA VAL A 303 10.59 0.37 -12.46
C VAL A 303 10.12 -0.38 -11.23
N ALA A 304 9.58 -1.59 -11.41
CA ALA A 304 9.15 -2.44 -10.29
C ALA A 304 10.33 -2.82 -9.38
N ALA A 305 11.50 -3.14 -9.96
CA ALA A 305 12.71 -3.43 -9.19
C ALA A 305 13.24 -2.21 -8.45
N ALA A 306 13.22 -1.02 -9.06
CA ALA A 306 13.62 0.23 -8.41
C ALA A 306 12.78 0.48 -7.15
N ASN A 307 11.47 0.36 -7.26
CA ASN A 307 10.56 0.47 -6.12
C ASN A 307 10.85 -0.59 -5.05
N THR A 308 10.95 -1.88 -5.40
CA THR A 308 11.29 -2.95 -4.46
C THR A 308 12.60 -2.66 -3.70
N ASN A 309 13.64 -2.21 -4.42
CA ASN A 309 14.94 -1.88 -3.84
C ASN A 309 14.88 -0.65 -2.91
N PHE A 310 13.92 0.25 -3.11
CA PHE A 310 13.75 1.44 -2.30
C PHE A 310 12.89 1.18 -1.06
N VAL A 311 11.68 0.61 -1.25
CA VAL A 311 10.68 0.45 -0.19
C VAL A 311 10.78 -0.89 0.56
N SER A 312 11.60 -1.84 0.08
CA SER A 312 11.80 -3.16 0.70
C SER A 312 10.53 -4.04 0.74
N TYR A 313 9.64 -3.88 -0.22
CA TYR A 313 8.51 -4.77 -0.46
C TYR A 313 8.69 -5.56 -1.76
N ALA A 314 8.15 -6.76 -1.82
CA ALA A 314 8.17 -7.56 -3.03
C ALA A 314 7.12 -7.04 -4.03
N SER A 315 7.49 -6.95 -5.31
CA SER A 315 6.54 -6.64 -6.38
C SER A 315 5.98 -7.93 -7.01
N GLY A 316 4.79 -7.84 -7.58
CA GLY A 316 4.22 -8.91 -8.39
C GLY A 316 4.76 -8.96 -9.83
N ASN A 317 5.88 -8.31 -10.11
CA ASN A 317 6.53 -8.32 -11.43
C ASN A 317 7.61 -9.40 -11.47
N LEU A 318 7.37 -10.49 -12.20
CA LEU A 318 8.28 -11.63 -12.21
C LEU A 318 9.66 -11.31 -12.84
N PRO A 319 9.76 -10.65 -14.00
CA PRO A 319 11.05 -10.25 -14.56
C PRO A 319 11.85 -9.30 -13.66
N ALA A 320 11.19 -8.46 -12.85
CA ALA A 320 11.84 -7.52 -11.94
C ALA A 320 12.75 -8.22 -10.90
N LYS A 321 12.43 -9.46 -10.50
CA LYS A 321 13.25 -10.23 -9.53
C LYS A 321 14.72 -10.32 -9.93
N LYS A 322 15.03 -10.34 -11.23
CA LYS A 322 16.42 -10.38 -11.73
C LYS A 322 17.19 -9.08 -11.53
N LEU A 323 16.47 -7.98 -11.27
CA LEU A 323 17.02 -6.63 -11.09
C LEU A 323 16.96 -6.17 -9.62
N VAL A 324 16.33 -6.97 -8.76
CA VAL A 324 16.30 -6.72 -7.32
C VAL A 324 17.66 -7.05 -6.71
N LYS A 325 18.12 -6.22 -5.78
CA LYS A 325 19.40 -6.39 -5.10
C LYS A 325 19.49 -7.73 -4.37
N PRO A 326 20.64 -8.41 -4.39
CA PRO A 326 20.79 -9.73 -3.77
C PRO A 326 20.42 -9.77 -2.28
N GLU A 327 20.75 -8.72 -1.52
CA GLU A 327 20.41 -8.61 -0.10
C GLU A 327 18.89 -8.49 0.16
N ILE A 328 18.15 -7.91 -0.78
CA ILE A 328 16.68 -7.84 -0.73
C ILE A 328 16.06 -9.21 -1.05
N LEU A 329 16.58 -9.88 -2.10
CA LEU A 329 16.11 -11.22 -2.49
C LEU A 329 16.39 -12.27 -1.41
N ALA A 330 17.49 -12.15 -0.69
CA ALA A 330 17.87 -13.06 0.38
C ALA A 330 17.15 -12.79 1.72
N ASN A 331 16.39 -11.70 1.80
CA ASN A 331 15.71 -11.33 3.05
C ASN A 331 14.39 -12.11 3.20
N PRO A 332 14.25 -13.00 4.20
CA PRO A 332 13.04 -13.81 4.40
C PRO A 332 11.82 -12.97 4.83
N GLY A 333 12.00 -11.73 5.27
CA GLY A 333 10.91 -10.79 5.55
C GLY A 333 10.29 -10.21 4.28
N ILE A 334 10.99 -10.26 3.13
CA ILE A 334 10.52 -9.77 1.83
C ILE A 334 10.16 -10.95 0.92
N TYR A 335 11.03 -11.94 0.82
CA TYR A 335 10.87 -13.15 0.02
C TYR A 335 10.96 -14.38 0.95
N PRO A 336 9.88 -14.71 1.68
CA PRO A 336 9.88 -15.87 2.57
C PRO A 336 10.03 -17.17 1.80
N ASP A 337 10.55 -18.19 2.48
CA ASP A 337 10.66 -19.54 1.95
C ASP A 337 9.29 -20.22 1.80
N ASP A 338 9.25 -21.33 1.05
CA ASP A 338 8.02 -22.08 0.78
C ASP A 338 7.32 -22.55 2.06
N ALA A 339 8.07 -22.98 3.08
CA ALA A 339 7.52 -23.42 4.35
C ALA A 339 6.83 -22.28 5.11
N THR A 340 7.37 -21.07 5.02
CA THR A 340 6.74 -19.86 5.56
C THR A 340 5.53 -19.45 4.75
N LEU A 341 5.63 -19.46 3.39
CA LEU A 341 4.52 -19.13 2.48
C LEU A 341 3.29 -20.02 2.72
N GLN A 342 3.47 -21.30 3.08
CA GLN A 342 2.38 -22.23 3.39
C GLN A 342 1.63 -21.88 4.70
N ARG A 343 2.26 -21.12 5.60
CA ARG A 343 1.63 -20.67 6.85
C ARG A 343 0.99 -19.28 6.74
N LEU A 344 1.17 -18.60 5.61
CA LEU A 344 0.57 -17.30 5.40
C LEU A 344 -0.90 -17.45 5.00
N VAL A 345 -1.73 -16.58 5.55
CA VAL A 345 -3.16 -16.49 5.23
C VAL A 345 -3.42 -15.29 4.36
N VAL A 346 -4.39 -15.42 3.45
CA VAL A 346 -4.89 -14.31 2.63
C VAL A 346 -6.29 -13.98 3.11
N ASN A 347 -6.51 -12.74 3.50
CA ASN A 347 -7.82 -12.26 3.93
C ASN A 347 -8.59 -11.71 2.72
N THR A 348 -9.92 -11.84 2.74
CA THR A 348 -10.84 -11.21 1.78
C THR A 348 -11.84 -10.35 2.55
N ALA A 349 -12.51 -9.44 1.86
CA ALA A 349 -13.47 -8.54 2.49
C ALA A 349 -14.47 -9.30 3.39
N TRP A 350 -14.68 -8.77 4.59
CA TRP A 350 -15.63 -9.32 5.52
C TRP A 350 -17.08 -9.07 5.06
N PRO A 351 -18.03 -9.97 5.40
CA PRO A 351 -19.44 -9.65 5.31
C PRO A 351 -19.78 -8.40 6.14
N ASP A 352 -20.78 -7.62 5.69
CA ASP A 352 -21.15 -6.34 6.31
C ASP A 352 -21.46 -6.45 7.82
N ASN A 353 -22.07 -7.56 8.25
CA ASN A 353 -22.36 -7.80 9.66
C ASN A 353 -21.06 -8.06 10.47
N THR A 354 -20.09 -8.78 9.90
CA THR A 354 -18.78 -9.00 10.50
C THR A 354 -17.98 -7.69 10.55
N GLN A 355 -18.01 -6.90 9.48
CA GLN A 355 -17.37 -5.59 9.43
C GLN A 355 -17.88 -4.69 10.57
N ARG A 356 -19.21 -4.56 10.73
CA ARG A 356 -19.80 -3.77 11.81
C ARG A 356 -19.46 -4.32 13.21
N PHE A 357 -19.37 -5.64 13.35
CA PHE A 357 -18.97 -6.28 14.60
C PHE A 357 -17.53 -5.92 14.96
N VAL A 358 -16.61 -6.08 14.03
CA VAL A 358 -15.18 -5.77 14.21
C VAL A 358 -14.97 -4.28 14.50
N THR A 359 -15.63 -3.38 13.79
CA THR A 359 -15.52 -1.93 14.01
C THR A 359 -15.84 -1.56 15.46
N ARG A 360 -16.89 -2.17 16.05
CA ARG A 360 -17.24 -1.92 17.46
C ARG A 360 -16.17 -2.47 18.43
N LEU A 361 -15.69 -3.68 18.18
CA LEU A 361 -14.63 -4.28 19.02
C LEU A 361 -13.33 -3.48 18.92
N TRP A 362 -12.97 -3.05 17.71
CA TRP A 362 -11.76 -2.26 17.47
C TRP A 362 -11.79 -0.92 18.19
N THR A 363 -12.94 -0.23 18.16
CA THR A 363 -13.13 1.02 18.91
C THR A 363 -12.86 0.82 20.40
N ARG A 364 -13.35 -0.29 20.99
CA ARG A 364 -13.07 -0.62 22.40
C ARG A 364 -11.60 -0.89 22.65
N ILE A 365 -10.93 -1.63 21.77
CA ILE A 365 -9.48 -1.89 21.88
C ILE A 365 -8.72 -0.58 21.81
N ARG A 366 -8.96 0.27 20.82
CA ARG A 366 -8.25 1.55 20.65
C ARG A 366 -8.40 2.47 21.86
N THR A 367 -9.62 2.61 22.35
CA THR A 367 -9.93 3.53 23.44
C THR A 367 -9.64 2.95 24.84
N GLY A 368 -9.56 1.62 24.97
CA GLY A 368 -9.40 0.93 26.25
C GLY A 368 -10.68 0.98 27.11
N ARG A 369 -11.85 1.28 26.51
CA ARG A 369 -13.14 1.45 27.20
C ARG A 369 -14.18 0.47 26.73
#